data_eb2f960382490726fad38eb58b80f424
#
_entry.id   eb2f960382490726fad38eb58b80f424
#
_cell.length_a   1.000
_cell.length_b   1.000
_cell.length_c   1.000
_cell.angle_alpha   90.00
_cell.angle_beta   90.00
_cell.angle_gamma   90.00
#
_symmetry.space_group_name_H-M   'P 1'
#
loop_
_entity.id
_entity.type
_entity.pdbx_description
1 polymer ?
#
loop_
_entity_poly.entity_id
_entity_poly.type
_entity_poly.pdbx_seq_one_letter_code
_entity_poly.pdbx_strand_id
1 'polypeptide(L)'
;MIPNLAALLALPIGEITVLAVICLIAGLIRGFSGFALSAMVMASGVLIITPVQLIPICWWLEMTASLFMLRDGWQDANRKVAIGLAIGSTLGVPFGLALTMAIAPDLSKLVALGVIIALATLQLSRLKIPFLTTNWGLYGSGWLAGIVTGLASVGGMVVALYVLAQQAPPRQMRASLVLFLFLGSVTTMISLWSFGVMDETAVMRGLVMSFPAGLGVVMGKLLFVPKWEHLYKPFCLTLLIALASTGVIRLLLSA
;
A
#
# COMPACT_ATOMS: atom_id res chain seq x y z
N MET A 1 20.43 -22.07 19.86
CA MET A 1 19.04 -22.48 19.52
C MET A 1 18.48 -21.35 18.65
N ILE A 2 18.23 -21.59 17.36
CA ILE A 2 17.54 -20.64 16.51
C ILE A 2 16.10 -20.58 17.05
N PRO A 3 15.59 -19.42 17.49
CA PRO A 3 14.21 -19.32 17.94
C PRO A 3 13.32 -19.84 16.82
N ASN A 4 12.35 -20.67 17.16
CA ASN A 4 11.42 -21.23 16.17
C ASN A 4 10.72 -20.05 15.48
N LEU A 5 10.92 -19.89 14.17
CA LEU A 5 10.41 -18.76 13.38
C LEU A 5 8.89 -18.56 13.59
N ALA A 6 8.16 -19.66 13.73
CA ALA A 6 6.73 -19.64 14.03
C ALA A 6 6.42 -18.99 15.38
N ALA A 7 7.24 -19.23 16.41
CA ALA A 7 7.07 -18.60 17.72
C ALA A 7 7.42 -17.12 17.68
N LEU A 8 8.48 -16.74 16.94
CA LEU A 8 8.91 -15.34 16.79
C LEU A 8 7.87 -14.50 16.07
N LEU A 9 7.23 -15.06 15.04
CA LEU A 9 6.23 -14.36 14.23
C LEU A 9 4.80 -14.56 14.74
N ALA A 10 4.60 -15.39 15.76
CA ALA A 10 3.28 -15.77 16.28
C ALA A 10 2.30 -16.16 15.16
N LEU A 11 2.78 -16.98 14.20
CA LEU A 11 2.04 -17.49 13.05
C LEU A 11 2.48 -18.92 12.72
N PRO A 12 1.58 -19.80 12.24
CA PRO A 12 1.94 -21.11 11.69
C PRO A 12 2.89 -20.98 10.50
N ILE A 13 3.82 -21.95 10.34
CA ILE A 13 4.80 -21.93 9.23
C ILE A 13 4.12 -21.86 7.86
N GLY A 14 2.97 -22.52 7.68
CA GLY A 14 2.20 -22.46 6.45
C GLY A 14 1.74 -21.04 6.11
N GLU A 15 1.21 -20.29 7.09
CA GLU A 15 0.77 -18.92 6.91
C GLU A 15 1.95 -17.97 6.63
N ILE A 16 3.08 -18.17 7.32
CA ILE A 16 4.32 -17.44 7.06
C ILE A 16 4.77 -17.63 5.61
N THR A 17 4.75 -18.86 5.12
CA THR A 17 5.16 -19.18 3.74
C THR A 17 4.22 -18.53 2.72
N VAL A 18 2.91 -18.62 2.93
CA VAL A 18 1.91 -17.98 2.05
C VAL A 18 2.09 -16.46 2.06
N LEU A 19 2.26 -15.86 3.24
CA LEU A 19 2.46 -14.41 3.35
C LEU A 19 3.78 -13.97 2.67
N ALA A 20 4.86 -14.74 2.79
CA ALA A 20 6.13 -14.47 2.12
C ALA A 20 5.99 -14.52 0.59
N VAL A 21 5.25 -15.49 0.05
CA VAL A 21 4.96 -15.59 -1.39
C VAL A 21 4.11 -14.39 -1.85
N ILE A 22 3.09 -14.01 -1.08
CA ILE A 22 2.29 -12.80 -1.36
C ILE A 22 3.19 -11.57 -1.39
N CYS A 23 4.09 -11.39 -0.41
CA CYS A 23 5.01 -10.27 -0.36
C CYS A 23 6.00 -10.24 -1.53
N LEU A 24 6.51 -11.41 -1.95
CA LEU A 24 7.38 -11.54 -3.13
C LEU A 24 6.66 -11.10 -4.41
N ILE A 25 5.46 -11.61 -4.65
CA ILE A 25 4.65 -11.27 -5.82
C ILE A 25 4.24 -9.79 -5.79
N ALA A 26 3.81 -9.28 -4.65
CA ALA A 26 3.46 -7.88 -4.46
C ALA A 26 4.67 -6.96 -4.70
N GLY A 27 5.84 -7.36 -4.22
CA GLY A 27 7.10 -6.67 -4.48
C GLY A 27 7.46 -6.64 -5.97
N LEU A 28 7.31 -7.76 -6.66
CA LEU A 28 7.55 -7.86 -8.11
C LEU A 28 6.63 -6.90 -8.88
N ILE A 29 5.33 -6.90 -8.55
CA ILE A 29 4.35 -5.97 -9.13
C ILE A 29 4.74 -4.51 -8.84
N ARG A 30 5.13 -4.19 -7.62
CA ARG A 30 5.61 -2.87 -7.23
C ARG A 30 6.82 -2.43 -8.05
N GLY A 31 7.78 -3.34 -8.28
CA GLY A 31 9.01 -3.09 -9.03
C GLY A 31 8.75 -2.56 -10.44
N PHE A 32 7.81 -3.14 -11.17
CA PHE A 32 7.48 -2.71 -12.53
C PHE A 32 6.35 -1.66 -12.58
N SER A 33 5.31 -1.73 -11.74
CA SER A 33 4.18 -0.80 -11.78
C SER A 33 4.43 0.52 -11.05
N GLY A 34 5.31 0.52 -10.06
CA GLY A 34 5.58 1.66 -9.19
C GLY A 34 4.57 1.88 -8.08
N PHE A 35 3.53 1.05 -7.94
CA PHE A 35 2.49 1.15 -6.91
C PHE A 35 1.90 -0.23 -6.57
N ALA A 36 0.88 -0.30 -5.74
CA ALA A 36 0.07 -1.48 -5.43
C ALA A 36 0.69 -2.55 -4.52
N LEU A 37 1.91 -2.38 -3.97
CA LEU A 37 2.51 -3.38 -3.07
C LEU A 37 1.60 -3.66 -1.86
N SER A 38 1.30 -2.63 -1.07
CA SER A 38 0.45 -2.77 0.12
C SER A 38 -0.96 -3.20 -0.22
N ALA A 39 -1.51 -2.74 -1.36
CA ALA A 39 -2.84 -3.14 -1.81
C ALA A 39 -2.90 -4.64 -2.13
N MET A 40 -1.87 -5.19 -2.78
CA MET A 40 -1.77 -6.63 -3.07
C MET A 40 -1.63 -7.45 -1.78
N VAL A 41 -0.76 -7.00 -0.87
CA VAL A 41 -0.58 -7.67 0.43
C VAL A 41 -1.86 -7.61 1.25
N MET A 42 -2.53 -6.45 1.29
CA MET A 42 -3.80 -6.30 2.02
C MET A 42 -4.91 -7.17 1.38
N ALA A 43 -5.11 -7.11 0.06
CA ALA A 43 -6.15 -7.87 -0.62
C ALA A 43 -6.03 -9.39 -0.45
N SER A 44 -4.78 -9.90 -0.32
CA SER A 44 -4.52 -11.33 -0.18
C SER A 44 -4.31 -11.76 1.27
N GLY A 45 -3.58 -10.95 2.06
CA GLY A 45 -3.16 -11.27 3.43
C GLY A 45 -4.27 -11.08 4.47
N VAL A 46 -5.30 -10.27 4.17
CA VAL A 46 -6.42 -10.02 5.09
C VAL A 46 -7.22 -11.29 5.43
N LEU A 47 -7.10 -12.32 4.62
CA LEU A 47 -7.68 -13.63 4.88
C LEU A 47 -6.86 -14.47 5.89
N ILE A 48 -5.60 -14.09 6.14
CA ILE A 48 -4.69 -14.77 7.06
C ILE A 48 -4.66 -14.03 8.40
N ILE A 49 -4.44 -12.71 8.37
CA ILE A 49 -4.35 -11.85 9.56
C ILE A 49 -5.19 -10.58 9.37
N THR A 50 -5.54 -9.93 10.49
CA THR A 50 -6.44 -8.77 10.46
C THR A 50 -5.76 -7.53 9.84
N PRO A 51 -6.53 -6.55 9.31
CA PRO A 51 -5.97 -5.31 8.77
C PRO A 51 -5.09 -4.56 9.75
N VAL A 52 -5.47 -4.49 11.04
CA VAL A 52 -4.65 -3.84 12.09
C VAL A 52 -3.25 -4.45 12.19
N GLN A 53 -3.13 -5.77 12.02
CA GLN A 53 -1.83 -6.47 12.03
C GLN A 53 -1.07 -6.37 10.70
N LEU A 54 -1.80 -6.21 9.57
CA LEU A 54 -1.18 -6.06 8.25
C LEU A 54 -0.64 -4.65 8.00
N ILE A 55 -1.28 -3.61 8.52
CA ILE A 55 -0.87 -2.21 8.31
C ILE A 55 0.61 -1.97 8.69
N PRO A 56 1.10 -2.37 9.88
CA PRO A 56 2.51 -2.19 10.21
C PRO A 56 3.44 -3.04 9.34
N ILE A 57 3.03 -4.24 8.92
CA ILE A 57 3.80 -5.06 7.97
C ILE A 57 3.92 -4.30 6.64
N CYS A 58 2.80 -3.84 6.08
CA CYS A 58 2.77 -3.04 4.86
C CYS A 58 3.65 -1.79 4.95
N TRP A 59 3.73 -1.16 6.14
CA TRP A 59 4.64 -0.04 6.38
C TRP A 59 6.10 -0.44 6.13
N TRP A 60 6.56 -1.56 6.70
CA TRP A 60 7.92 -2.07 6.49
C TRP A 60 8.20 -2.39 5.02
N LEU A 61 7.22 -3.01 4.34
CA LEU A 61 7.34 -3.35 2.92
C LEU A 61 7.44 -2.10 2.03
N GLU A 62 6.59 -1.08 2.27
CA GLU A 62 6.62 0.17 1.51
C GLU A 62 7.89 0.99 1.80
N MET A 63 8.36 1.01 3.05
CA MET A 63 9.65 1.64 3.40
C MET A 63 10.79 0.97 2.63
N THR A 64 10.86 -0.36 2.67
CA THR A 64 11.87 -1.14 1.93
C THR A 64 11.80 -0.86 0.42
N ALA A 65 10.62 -0.94 -0.17
CA ALA A 65 10.42 -0.66 -1.59
C ALA A 65 10.80 0.78 -1.96
N SER A 66 10.42 1.75 -1.12
CA SER A 66 10.73 3.15 -1.35
C SER A 66 12.24 3.43 -1.27
N LEU A 67 12.97 2.80 -0.35
CA LEU A 67 14.43 2.93 -0.27
C LEU A 67 15.11 2.43 -1.55
N PHE A 68 14.69 1.28 -2.10
CA PHE A 68 15.23 0.76 -3.37
C PHE A 68 14.89 1.65 -4.59
N MET A 69 13.82 2.44 -4.51
CA MET A 69 13.34 3.27 -5.61
C MET A 69 13.60 4.77 -5.42
N LEU A 70 14.05 5.21 -4.22
CA LEU A 70 14.18 6.62 -3.86
C LEU A 70 15.16 7.39 -4.75
N ARG A 71 16.27 6.75 -5.13
CA ARG A 71 17.30 7.39 -5.98
C ARG A 71 16.71 7.86 -7.32
N ASP A 72 15.87 7.04 -7.93
CA ASP A 72 15.20 7.37 -9.20
C ASP A 72 14.05 8.38 -8.96
N GLY A 73 13.40 8.31 -7.80
CA GLY A 73 12.27 9.15 -7.43
C GLY A 73 12.65 10.59 -7.05
N TRP A 74 13.81 10.81 -6.45
CA TRP A 74 14.19 12.13 -5.92
C TRP A 74 14.42 13.20 -7.00
N GLN A 75 14.99 12.81 -8.13
CA GLN A 75 15.39 13.75 -9.20
C GLN A 75 14.20 14.20 -10.06
N ASP A 76 13.27 13.30 -10.36
CA ASP A 76 12.17 13.53 -11.28
C ASP A 76 10.85 13.92 -10.60
N ALA A 77 10.78 13.83 -9.25
CA ALA A 77 9.56 14.08 -8.50
C ALA A 77 9.12 15.55 -8.49
N ASN A 78 7.83 15.79 -8.60
CA ASN A 78 7.24 17.07 -8.21
C ASN A 78 7.17 17.16 -6.68
N ARG A 79 8.21 17.77 -6.08
CA ARG A 79 8.36 17.87 -4.61
C ARG A 79 7.19 18.59 -3.95
N LYS A 80 6.66 19.66 -4.59
CA LYS A 80 5.51 20.42 -4.06
C LYS A 80 4.29 19.52 -3.90
N VAL A 81 4.03 18.69 -4.90
CA VAL A 81 2.92 17.74 -4.88
C VAL A 81 3.15 16.67 -3.82
N ALA A 82 4.32 16.03 -3.80
CA ALA A 82 4.63 14.96 -2.85
C ALA A 82 4.56 15.43 -1.39
N ILE A 83 5.12 16.60 -1.08
CA ILE A 83 5.10 17.20 0.26
C ILE A 83 3.67 17.61 0.65
N GLY A 84 2.92 18.27 -0.24
CA GLY A 84 1.55 18.67 0.05
C GLY A 84 0.63 17.50 0.36
N LEU A 85 0.74 16.41 -0.41
CA LEU A 85 0.02 15.15 -0.16
C LEU A 85 0.46 14.50 1.17
N ALA A 86 1.76 14.52 1.49
CA ALA A 86 2.28 13.96 2.74
C ALA A 86 1.79 14.74 3.97
N ILE A 87 1.73 16.07 3.90
CA ILE A 87 1.18 16.92 4.97
C ILE A 87 -0.31 16.57 5.19
N GLY A 88 -1.10 16.50 4.12
CA GLY A 88 -2.50 16.09 4.23
C GLY A 88 -2.64 14.69 4.83
N SER A 89 -1.81 13.75 4.39
CA SER A 89 -1.82 12.35 4.87
C SER A 89 -1.49 12.25 6.36
N THR A 90 -0.60 13.10 6.88
CA THR A 90 -0.25 13.11 8.31
C THR A 90 -1.48 13.29 9.21
N LEU A 91 -2.43 14.12 8.81
CA LEU A 91 -3.67 14.31 9.54
C LEU A 91 -4.67 13.17 9.32
N GLY A 92 -4.65 12.54 8.15
CA GLY A 92 -5.60 11.48 7.80
C GLY A 92 -5.29 10.13 8.44
N VAL A 93 -4.00 9.75 8.56
CA VAL A 93 -3.59 8.43 9.07
C VAL A 93 -4.14 8.11 10.46
N PRO A 94 -4.05 9.01 11.47
CA PRO A 94 -4.61 8.75 12.80
C PRO A 94 -6.11 8.46 12.77
N PHE A 95 -6.89 9.19 11.95
CA PHE A 95 -8.33 8.95 11.82
C PHE A 95 -8.62 7.57 11.22
N GLY A 96 -7.94 7.20 10.13
CA GLY A 96 -8.11 5.90 9.51
C GLY A 96 -7.73 4.76 10.45
N LEU A 97 -6.62 4.90 11.18
CA LEU A 97 -6.14 3.90 12.12
C LEU A 97 -7.09 3.75 13.33
N ALA A 98 -7.54 4.87 13.91
CA ALA A 98 -8.53 4.86 14.98
C ALA A 98 -9.82 4.13 14.56
N LEU A 99 -10.30 4.38 13.34
CA LEU A 99 -11.49 3.71 12.81
C LEU A 99 -11.25 2.20 12.63
N THR A 100 -10.09 1.81 12.11
CA THR A 100 -9.72 0.39 11.94
C THR A 100 -9.69 -0.36 13.26
N MET A 101 -9.22 0.30 14.33
CA MET A 101 -9.14 -0.29 15.67
C MET A 101 -10.50 -0.30 16.39
N ALA A 102 -11.41 0.61 16.03
CA ALA A 102 -12.72 0.73 16.67
C ALA A 102 -13.77 -0.25 16.13
N ILE A 103 -13.60 -0.80 14.93
CA ILE A 103 -14.56 -1.70 14.29
C ILE A 103 -14.17 -3.17 14.48
N ALA A 104 -15.18 -4.06 14.40
CA ALA A 104 -14.94 -5.50 14.48
C ALA A 104 -13.98 -5.98 13.37
N PRO A 105 -13.11 -6.98 13.65
CA PRO A 105 -12.09 -7.44 12.69
C PRO A 105 -12.66 -7.83 11.32
N ASP A 106 -13.80 -8.51 11.26
CA ASP A 106 -14.38 -8.93 9.99
C ASP A 106 -14.96 -7.76 9.19
N LEU A 107 -15.55 -6.78 9.89
CA LEU A 107 -15.98 -5.54 9.25
C LEU A 107 -14.77 -4.75 8.73
N SER A 108 -13.66 -4.72 9.49
CA SER A 108 -12.41 -4.08 9.07
C SER A 108 -11.86 -4.73 7.79
N LYS A 109 -11.90 -6.07 7.68
CA LYS A 109 -11.51 -6.80 6.45
C LYS A 109 -12.38 -6.39 5.26
N LEU A 110 -13.71 -6.35 5.44
CA LEU A 110 -14.65 -5.95 4.40
C LEU A 110 -14.43 -4.50 3.95
N VAL A 111 -14.21 -3.58 4.90
CA VAL A 111 -13.90 -2.17 4.62
C VAL A 111 -12.59 -2.07 3.82
N ALA A 112 -11.53 -2.75 4.24
CA ALA A 112 -10.26 -2.73 3.53
C ALA A 112 -10.39 -3.23 2.08
N LEU A 113 -11.05 -4.37 1.88
CA LEU A 113 -11.30 -4.94 0.55
C LEU A 113 -12.20 -4.04 -0.30
N GLY A 114 -13.27 -3.48 0.29
CA GLY A 114 -14.17 -2.56 -0.38
C GLY A 114 -13.46 -1.28 -0.85
N VAL A 115 -12.60 -0.71 -0.04
CA VAL A 115 -11.77 0.46 -0.39
C VAL A 115 -10.83 0.11 -1.54
N ILE A 116 -10.19 -1.07 -1.53
CA ILE A 116 -9.31 -1.51 -2.62
C ILE A 116 -10.10 -1.64 -3.92
N ILE A 117 -11.26 -2.31 -3.91
CA ILE A 117 -12.12 -2.46 -5.10
C ILE A 117 -12.54 -1.09 -5.64
N ALA A 118 -13.03 -0.21 -4.78
CA ALA A 118 -13.49 1.13 -5.16
C ALA A 118 -12.36 1.94 -5.81
N LEU A 119 -11.18 1.99 -5.18
CA LEU A 119 -10.03 2.74 -5.71
C LEU A 119 -9.47 2.10 -6.99
N ALA A 120 -9.41 0.78 -7.09
CA ALA A 120 -8.94 0.09 -8.29
C ALA A 120 -9.89 0.33 -9.46
N THR A 121 -11.19 0.22 -9.24
CA THR A 121 -12.23 0.50 -10.25
C THR A 121 -12.18 1.96 -10.69
N LEU A 122 -12.05 2.91 -9.76
CA LEU A 122 -11.95 4.33 -10.06
C LEU A 122 -10.68 4.63 -10.89
N GLN A 123 -9.56 3.99 -10.59
CA GLN A 123 -8.34 4.14 -11.40
C GLN A 123 -8.48 3.53 -12.80
N LEU A 124 -9.19 2.41 -12.92
CA LEU A 124 -9.40 1.71 -14.19
C LEU A 124 -10.36 2.50 -15.11
N SER A 125 -11.37 3.17 -14.52
CA SER A 125 -12.33 4.00 -15.26
C SER A 125 -11.72 5.25 -15.89
N ARG A 126 -10.49 5.63 -15.50
CA ARG A 126 -9.76 6.83 -15.99
C ARG A 126 -10.59 8.12 -15.90
N LEU A 127 -11.51 8.20 -14.94
CA LEU A 127 -12.34 9.37 -14.75
C LEU A 127 -11.49 10.60 -14.46
N LYS A 128 -11.75 11.68 -15.21
CA LYS A 128 -11.12 12.98 -14.96
C LYS A 128 -11.92 13.69 -13.88
N ILE A 129 -11.32 13.94 -12.73
CA ILE A 129 -11.93 14.67 -11.63
C ILE A 129 -11.26 16.05 -11.56
N PRO A 130 -11.88 17.11 -12.12
CA PRO A 130 -11.25 18.43 -12.18
C PRO A 130 -10.86 19.02 -10.83
N PHE A 131 -11.62 18.69 -9.79
CA PHE A 131 -11.35 19.12 -8.41
C PHE A 131 -9.94 18.74 -7.94
N LEU A 132 -9.42 17.58 -8.36
CA LEU A 132 -8.09 17.09 -7.97
C LEU A 132 -6.94 18.00 -8.46
N THR A 133 -7.16 18.84 -9.46
CA THR A 133 -6.12 19.77 -9.98
C THR A 133 -5.98 21.04 -9.17
N THR A 134 -6.85 21.27 -8.19
CA THR A 134 -6.85 22.46 -7.33
C THR A 134 -5.93 22.30 -6.12
N ASN A 135 -5.58 23.41 -5.45
CA ASN A 135 -4.83 23.36 -4.18
C ASN A 135 -5.62 22.62 -3.08
N TRP A 136 -6.94 22.81 -3.02
CA TRP A 136 -7.81 22.06 -2.10
C TRP A 136 -7.84 20.56 -2.43
N GLY A 137 -7.81 20.24 -3.74
CA GLY A 137 -7.67 18.86 -4.22
C GLY A 137 -6.36 18.22 -3.77
N LEU A 138 -5.26 18.97 -3.71
CA LEU A 138 -3.97 18.48 -3.25
C LEU A 138 -4.03 18.02 -1.78
N TYR A 139 -4.40 18.91 -0.87
CA TYR A 139 -4.44 18.59 0.57
C TYR A 139 -5.58 17.63 0.92
N GLY A 140 -6.73 17.77 0.24
CA GLY A 140 -7.87 16.86 0.40
C GLY A 140 -7.55 15.43 -0.05
N SER A 141 -6.85 15.27 -1.18
CA SER A 141 -6.36 13.96 -1.62
C SER A 141 -5.32 13.39 -0.67
N GLY A 142 -4.43 14.21 -0.12
CA GLY A 142 -3.48 13.82 0.91
C GLY A 142 -4.20 13.30 2.16
N TRP A 143 -5.18 14.05 2.66
CA TRP A 143 -5.97 13.67 3.84
C TRP A 143 -6.74 12.36 3.62
N LEU A 144 -7.40 12.21 2.48
CA LEU A 144 -8.08 10.97 2.10
C LEU A 144 -7.08 9.81 1.96
N ALA A 145 -5.91 10.06 1.35
CA ALA A 145 -4.84 9.06 1.26
C ALA A 145 -4.38 8.61 2.64
N GLY A 146 -4.28 9.54 3.61
CA GLY A 146 -3.96 9.23 4.99
C GLY A 146 -5.02 8.35 5.65
N ILE A 147 -6.31 8.70 5.55
CA ILE A 147 -7.41 7.87 6.08
C ILE A 147 -7.34 6.45 5.51
N VAL A 148 -7.20 6.33 4.20
CA VAL A 148 -7.15 5.04 3.52
C VAL A 148 -5.87 4.26 3.85
N THR A 149 -4.76 4.97 4.15
CA THR A 149 -3.54 4.35 4.70
C THR A 149 -3.81 3.74 6.09
N GLY A 150 -4.48 4.48 6.97
CA GLY A 150 -4.85 3.99 8.29
C GLY A 150 -5.89 2.87 8.27
N LEU A 151 -6.77 2.82 7.25
CA LEU A 151 -7.80 1.78 7.10
C LEU A 151 -7.25 0.48 6.48
N ALA A 152 -6.41 0.59 5.47
CA ALA A 152 -6.02 -0.55 4.64
C ALA A 152 -4.60 -0.47 4.07
N SER A 153 -3.79 0.49 4.51
CA SER A 153 -2.43 0.75 3.99
C SER A 153 -2.36 1.01 2.46
N VAL A 154 -3.46 1.50 1.85
CA VAL A 154 -3.56 1.68 0.39
C VAL A 154 -3.65 3.15 -0.05
N GLY A 155 -3.19 4.08 0.78
CA GLY A 155 -3.18 5.52 0.46
C GLY A 155 -2.42 5.88 -0.82
N GLY A 156 -1.42 5.11 -1.18
CA GLY A 156 -0.72 5.23 -2.46
C GLY A 156 -1.63 5.10 -3.69
N MET A 157 -2.76 4.39 -3.59
CA MET A 157 -3.75 4.31 -4.66
C MET A 157 -4.51 5.62 -4.84
N VAL A 158 -4.83 6.33 -3.76
CA VAL A 158 -5.46 7.67 -3.81
C VAL A 158 -4.50 8.67 -4.44
N VAL A 159 -3.23 8.63 -4.04
CA VAL A 159 -2.19 9.49 -4.62
C VAL A 159 -1.97 9.18 -6.11
N ALA A 160 -2.01 7.93 -6.50
CA ALA A 160 -1.93 7.54 -7.90
C ALA A 160 -3.10 8.13 -8.74
N LEU A 161 -4.32 8.21 -8.18
CA LEU A 161 -5.46 8.91 -8.81
C LEU A 161 -5.19 10.41 -8.95
N TYR A 162 -4.71 11.05 -7.89
CA TYR A 162 -4.36 12.47 -7.90
C TYR A 162 -3.32 12.78 -8.98
N VAL A 163 -2.23 12.03 -8.99
CA VAL A 163 -1.12 12.26 -9.93
C VAL A 163 -1.54 11.97 -11.38
N LEU A 164 -2.43 11.00 -11.61
CA LEU A 164 -3.05 10.77 -12.92
C LEU A 164 -3.88 11.97 -13.40
N ALA A 165 -4.63 12.60 -12.50
CA ALA A 165 -5.44 13.77 -12.84
C ALA A 165 -4.56 14.97 -13.27
N GLN A 166 -3.32 15.06 -12.79
CA GLN A 166 -2.35 16.10 -13.15
C GLN A 166 -1.77 15.95 -14.57
N GLN A 167 -2.00 14.83 -15.26
CA GLN A 167 -1.50 14.55 -16.61
C GLN A 167 0.03 14.77 -16.78
N ALA A 168 0.78 14.60 -15.70
CA ALA A 168 2.24 14.72 -15.72
C ALA A 168 2.88 13.55 -16.50
N PRO A 169 4.12 13.69 -16.98
CA PRO A 169 4.83 12.57 -17.61
C PRO A 169 4.91 11.34 -16.68
N PRO A 170 4.79 10.11 -17.21
CA PRO A 170 4.76 8.88 -16.40
C PRO A 170 5.93 8.76 -15.41
N ARG A 171 7.13 9.17 -15.84
CA ARG A 171 8.33 9.18 -15.01
C ARG A 171 8.18 10.10 -13.79
N GLN A 172 7.67 11.33 -13.99
CA GLN A 172 7.42 12.28 -12.91
C GLN A 172 6.30 11.80 -11.97
N MET A 173 5.25 11.17 -12.53
CA MET A 173 4.16 10.58 -11.75
C MET A 173 4.67 9.52 -10.80
N ARG A 174 5.45 8.55 -11.31
CA ARG A 174 6.05 7.47 -10.53
C ARG A 174 7.00 8.02 -9.46
N ALA A 175 7.84 8.98 -9.83
CA ALA A 175 8.79 9.63 -8.93
C ALA A 175 8.09 10.36 -7.78
N SER A 176 7.04 11.13 -8.08
CA SER A 176 6.24 11.85 -7.07
C SER A 176 5.53 10.90 -6.10
N LEU A 177 5.04 9.76 -6.60
CA LEU A 177 4.41 8.73 -5.79
C LEU A 177 5.42 8.06 -4.83
N VAL A 178 6.62 7.72 -5.31
CA VAL A 178 7.70 7.14 -4.48
C VAL A 178 8.11 8.13 -3.38
N LEU A 179 8.27 9.42 -3.73
CA LEU A 179 8.63 10.45 -2.76
C LEU A 179 7.52 10.67 -1.72
N PHE A 180 6.24 10.69 -2.14
CA PHE A 180 5.10 10.73 -1.21
C PHE A 180 5.12 9.55 -0.24
N LEU A 181 5.28 8.33 -0.75
CA LEU A 181 5.29 7.12 0.09
C LEU A 181 6.44 7.13 1.09
N PHE A 182 7.61 7.60 0.68
CA PHE A 182 8.75 7.76 1.58
C PHE A 182 8.49 8.82 2.67
N LEU A 183 8.03 10.00 2.31
CA LEU A 183 7.73 11.08 3.28
C LEU A 183 6.56 10.70 4.19
N GLY A 184 5.51 10.10 3.63
CA GLY A 184 4.34 9.65 4.37
C GLY A 184 4.67 8.50 5.33
N SER A 185 5.67 7.67 5.03
CA SER A 185 6.07 6.58 5.92
C SER A 185 6.61 7.10 7.27
N VAL A 186 7.31 8.24 7.29
CA VAL A 186 7.81 8.84 8.53
C VAL A 186 6.64 9.22 9.45
N THR A 187 5.63 9.90 8.92
CA THR A 187 4.46 10.33 9.71
C THR A 187 3.55 9.16 10.07
N THR A 188 3.42 8.17 9.19
CA THR A 188 2.70 6.94 9.47
C THR A 188 3.35 6.15 10.60
N MET A 189 4.69 6.07 10.66
CA MET A 189 5.40 5.41 11.76
C MET A 189 5.07 6.03 13.11
N ILE A 190 5.05 7.36 13.20
CA ILE A 190 4.69 8.08 14.41
C ILE A 190 3.26 7.68 14.86
N SER A 191 2.33 7.63 13.92
CA SER A 191 0.95 7.22 14.20
C SER A 191 0.87 5.77 14.68
N LEU A 192 1.52 4.83 13.98
CA LEU A 192 1.52 3.40 14.35
C LEU A 192 2.11 3.17 15.74
N TRP A 193 3.14 3.92 16.09
CA TRP A 193 3.73 3.84 17.43
C TRP A 193 2.81 4.45 18.50
N SER A 194 2.25 5.64 18.24
CA SER A 194 1.35 6.31 19.17
C SER A 194 0.08 5.51 19.49
N PHE A 195 -0.39 4.72 18.53
CA PHE A 195 -1.54 3.82 18.70
C PHE A 195 -1.16 2.43 19.24
N GLY A 196 0.12 2.15 19.48
CA GLY A 196 0.59 0.86 19.98
C GLY A 196 0.46 -0.30 18.99
N VAL A 197 0.29 -0.01 17.69
CA VAL A 197 0.12 -1.03 16.64
C VAL A 197 1.48 -1.54 16.13
N MET A 198 2.54 -0.77 16.33
CA MET A 198 3.92 -1.17 16.00
C MET A 198 4.56 -1.86 17.22
N ASP A 199 4.07 -3.03 17.59
CA ASP A 199 4.62 -3.87 18.64
C ASP A 199 5.81 -4.72 18.13
N GLU A 200 6.46 -5.46 19.03
CA GLU A 200 7.61 -6.30 18.71
C GLU A 200 7.26 -7.35 17.63
N THR A 201 6.09 -7.96 17.73
CA THR A 201 5.61 -8.96 16.75
C THR A 201 5.41 -8.34 15.38
N ALA A 202 4.83 -7.14 15.30
CA ALA A 202 4.63 -6.40 14.06
C ALA A 202 5.97 -6.02 13.40
N VAL A 203 6.94 -5.56 14.21
CA VAL A 203 8.30 -5.25 13.75
C VAL A 203 8.97 -6.50 13.17
N MET A 204 8.94 -7.63 13.90
CA MET A 204 9.54 -8.88 13.43
C MET A 204 8.89 -9.42 12.16
N ARG A 205 7.54 -9.42 12.10
CA ARG A 205 6.80 -9.76 10.86
C ARG A 205 7.18 -8.86 9.70
N GLY A 206 7.22 -7.56 9.93
CA GLY A 206 7.58 -6.57 8.92
C GLY A 206 9.00 -6.76 8.38
N LEU A 207 9.99 -6.93 9.26
CA LEU A 207 11.39 -7.15 8.88
C LEU A 207 11.57 -8.45 8.09
N VAL A 208 10.99 -9.56 8.55
CA VAL A 208 11.08 -10.86 7.87
C VAL A 208 10.41 -10.78 6.48
N MET A 209 9.22 -10.17 6.39
CA MET A 209 8.50 -10.04 5.12
C MET A 209 9.11 -8.99 4.17
N SER A 210 9.91 -8.07 4.68
CA SER A 210 10.65 -7.10 3.86
C SER A 210 11.68 -7.78 2.95
N PHE A 211 12.23 -8.92 3.34
CA PHE A 211 13.20 -9.65 2.52
C PHE A 211 12.58 -10.18 1.21
N PRO A 212 11.52 -11.01 1.22
CA PRO A 212 10.88 -11.47 -0.01
C PRO A 212 10.29 -10.29 -0.82
N ALA A 213 9.71 -9.27 -0.17
CA ALA A 213 9.21 -8.09 -0.86
C ALA A 213 10.33 -7.32 -1.58
N GLY A 214 11.46 -7.08 -0.92
CA GLY A 214 12.63 -6.42 -1.49
C GLY A 214 13.20 -7.18 -2.68
N LEU A 215 13.33 -8.51 -2.59
CA LEU A 215 13.71 -9.36 -3.72
C LEU A 215 12.73 -9.20 -4.89
N GLY A 216 11.43 -9.24 -4.61
CA GLY A 216 10.39 -9.00 -5.61
C GLY A 216 10.54 -7.65 -6.29
N VAL A 217 10.75 -6.57 -5.53
CA VAL A 217 10.95 -5.20 -6.08
C VAL A 217 12.14 -5.15 -7.03
N VAL A 218 13.26 -5.73 -6.63
CA VAL A 218 14.48 -5.76 -7.48
C VAL A 218 14.21 -6.55 -8.76
N MET A 219 13.63 -7.74 -8.65
CA MET A 219 13.24 -8.55 -9.81
C MET A 219 12.26 -7.81 -10.72
N GLY A 220 11.24 -7.16 -10.16
CA GLY A 220 10.26 -6.37 -10.91
C GLY A 220 10.87 -5.18 -11.64
N LYS A 221 11.86 -4.50 -11.05
CA LYS A 221 12.64 -3.44 -11.73
C LYS A 221 13.41 -3.99 -12.92
N LEU A 222 14.03 -5.16 -12.78
CA LEU A 222 14.82 -5.79 -13.84
C LEU A 222 13.94 -6.30 -14.99
N LEU A 223 12.73 -6.76 -14.66
CA LEU A 223 11.75 -7.24 -15.65
C LEU A 223 10.94 -6.12 -16.31
N PHE A 224 11.15 -4.86 -15.87
CA PHE A 224 10.42 -3.73 -16.45
C PHE A 224 10.83 -3.49 -17.90
N VAL A 225 9.86 -3.61 -18.81
CA VAL A 225 10.02 -3.32 -20.23
C VAL A 225 9.18 -2.08 -20.57
N PRO A 226 9.77 -0.93 -20.92
CA PRO A 226 9.04 0.32 -21.20
C PRO A 226 7.94 0.18 -22.24
N LYS A 227 8.14 -0.69 -23.25
CA LYS A 227 7.14 -0.97 -24.30
C LYS A 227 5.80 -1.47 -23.75
N TRP A 228 5.81 -2.18 -22.60
CA TRP A 228 4.62 -2.80 -22.00
C TRP A 228 4.04 -1.98 -20.83
N GLU A 229 4.60 -0.80 -20.54
CA GLU A 229 4.19 0.05 -19.42
C GLU A 229 2.67 0.32 -19.40
N HIS A 230 2.06 0.54 -20.56
CA HIS A 230 0.64 0.80 -20.71
C HIS A 230 -0.28 -0.38 -20.31
N LEU A 231 0.26 -1.62 -20.29
CA LEU A 231 -0.46 -2.83 -19.89
C LEU A 231 -0.30 -3.15 -18.40
N TYR A 232 0.81 -2.77 -17.78
CA TYR A 232 1.10 -3.12 -16.39
C TYR A 232 0.05 -2.56 -15.42
N LYS A 233 -0.35 -1.31 -15.62
CA LYS A 233 -1.31 -0.66 -14.74
C LYS A 233 -2.71 -1.30 -14.79
N PRO A 234 -3.35 -1.45 -15.97
CA PRO A 234 -4.64 -2.15 -16.06
C PRO A 234 -4.56 -3.57 -15.50
N PHE A 235 -3.52 -4.32 -15.82
CA PHE A 235 -3.30 -5.67 -15.31
C PHE A 235 -3.28 -5.71 -13.78
N CYS A 236 -2.48 -4.85 -13.13
CA CYS A 236 -2.40 -4.78 -11.68
C CYS A 236 -3.75 -4.43 -11.04
N LEU A 237 -4.48 -3.46 -11.62
CA LEU A 237 -5.77 -3.03 -11.09
C LEU A 237 -6.84 -4.13 -11.25
N THR A 238 -6.86 -4.83 -12.39
CA THR A 238 -7.79 -5.96 -12.60
C THR A 238 -7.48 -7.10 -11.64
N LEU A 239 -6.20 -7.40 -11.43
CA LEU A 239 -5.77 -8.42 -10.47
C LEU A 239 -6.17 -8.04 -9.04
N LEU A 240 -6.01 -6.77 -8.65
CA LEU A 240 -6.45 -6.27 -7.33
C LEU A 240 -7.95 -6.41 -7.14
N ILE A 241 -8.75 -6.04 -8.15
CA ILE A 241 -10.21 -6.21 -8.10
C ILE A 241 -10.57 -7.69 -7.95
N ALA A 242 -9.95 -8.57 -8.72
CA ALA A 242 -10.21 -10.01 -8.65
C ALA A 242 -9.86 -10.58 -7.26
N LEU A 243 -8.68 -10.27 -6.72
CA LEU A 243 -8.24 -10.72 -5.40
C LEU A 243 -9.14 -10.18 -4.28
N ALA A 244 -9.44 -8.89 -4.31
CA ALA A 244 -10.27 -8.29 -3.28
C ALA A 244 -11.72 -8.79 -3.36
N SER A 245 -12.28 -8.99 -4.56
CA SER A 245 -13.62 -9.55 -4.74
C SER A 245 -13.70 -11.00 -4.25
N THR A 246 -12.71 -11.83 -4.55
CA THR A 246 -12.65 -13.20 -4.01
C THR A 246 -12.53 -13.21 -2.50
N GLY A 247 -11.80 -12.24 -1.92
CA GLY A 247 -11.71 -12.03 -0.48
C GLY A 247 -13.07 -11.69 0.16
N VAL A 248 -13.82 -10.75 -0.43
CA VAL A 248 -15.17 -10.38 0.02
C VAL A 248 -16.11 -11.59 -0.04
N ILE A 249 -16.14 -12.31 -1.16
CA ILE A 249 -16.98 -13.49 -1.33
C ILE A 249 -16.67 -14.53 -0.24
N ARG A 250 -15.39 -14.81 0.01
CA ARG A 250 -14.97 -15.75 1.05
C ARG A 250 -15.43 -15.35 2.44
N LEU A 251 -15.28 -14.08 2.80
CA LEU A 251 -15.72 -13.57 4.10
C LEU A 251 -17.24 -13.67 4.27
N LEU A 252 -18.01 -13.36 3.22
CA LEU A 252 -19.48 -13.47 3.26
C LEU A 252 -19.99 -14.91 3.32
N LEU A 253 -19.24 -15.86 2.75
CA LEU A 253 -19.60 -17.30 2.81
C LEU A 253 -19.18 -17.96 4.13
N SER A 254 -18.26 -17.35 4.89
CA SER A 254 -17.77 -17.85 6.17
C SER A 254 -18.46 -17.22 7.39
N ALA A 255 -19.28 -16.19 7.18
CA ALA A 255 -20.10 -15.52 8.18
C ALA A 255 -21.48 -16.21 8.32
#